data_e2e23a57e67af291eac1b2ab044c0c8f
#
_entry.id   e2e23a57e67af291eac1b2ab044c0c8f
#
_cell.length_a   1.000
_cell.length_b   1.000
_cell.length_c   1.000
_cell.angle_alpha   90.00
_cell.angle_beta   90.00
_cell.angle_gamma   90.00
#
_symmetry.space_group_name_H-M   'P 1'
#
loop_
_entity.id
_entity.type
_entity.pdbx_description
1 polymer ?
#
loop_
_entity_poly.entity_id
_entity_poly.type
_entity_poly.pdbx_seq_one_letter_code
_entity_poly.pdbx_strand_id
1 'polypeptide(L)'
;MRHAGTQEIETPRLLLRRLMPSDAPMMYANWANDPEVTRWLRWTPHKDMAETQELLSAWALLYPNEDYYQWAIVEKATGQVFGSISIYNSLLGEPAQRNEWPGFDLSEGIWEPGYCIGRAWWGKGCTTEALNALVEYWFKNTDSNWLACSHAVENPASGKVMMKAGFVYDHEAVYHRFDGTAIPCKCYALTREYYESLYSPNK
;
A
#
# COMPACT_ATOMS: atom_id res chain seq x y z
N MET A 1 -1.89 -6.08 -19.11
CA MET A 1 -2.44 -6.60 -17.84
C MET A 1 -3.91 -6.24 -17.70
N ARG A 2 -4.75 -7.15 -17.20
CA ARG A 2 -6.16 -6.88 -16.86
C ARG A 2 -6.23 -6.14 -15.53
N HIS A 3 -7.03 -5.10 -15.45
CA HIS A 3 -7.27 -4.31 -14.24
C HIS A 3 -8.70 -4.50 -13.70
N ALA A 4 -8.89 -4.23 -12.41
CA ALA A 4 -10.17 -4.39 -11.71
C ALA A 4 -10.57 -3.14 -10.89
N GLY A 5 -9.69 -2.15 -10.82
CA GLY A 5 -9.89 -0.91 -10.07
C GLY A 5 -10.02 -1.12 -8.56
N THR A 6 -10.39 -0.06 -7.88
CA THR A 6 -10.66 -0.10 -6.43
C THR A 6 -12.07 -0.60 -6.18
N GLN A 7 -12.21 -1.85 -5.75
CA GLN A 7 -13.47 -2.44 -5.29
C GLN A 7 -13.43 -2.66 -3.77
N GLU A 8 -14.59 -2.77 -3.14
CA GLU A 8 -14.67 -3.01 -1.71
C GLU A 8 -14.17 -4.41 -1.34
N ILE A 9 -13.37 -4.50 -0.27
CA ILE A 9 -12.83 -5.74 0.25
C ILE A 9 -13.18 -5.82 1.74
N GLU A 10 -13.84 -6.90 2.13
CA GLU A 10 -14.24 -7.13 3.51
C GLU A 10 -13.39 -8.22 4.15
N THR A 11 -12.94 -7.98 5.39
CA THR A 11 -12.21 -8.94 6.22
C THR A 11 -12.94 -9.15 7.55
N PRO A 12 -12.50 -10.04 8.44
CA PRO A 12 -13.15 -10.21 9.74
C PRO A 12 -13.28 -8.91 10.55
N ARG A 13 -12.25 -8.05 10.55
CA ARG A 13 -12.22 -6.83 11.36
C ARG A 13 -12.30 -5.54 10.56
N LEU A 14 -11.98 -5.58 9.26
CA LEU A 14 -11.74 -4.40 8.44
C LEU A 14 -12.70 -4.36 7.24
N LEU A 15 -12.97 -3.13 6.80
CA LEU A 15 -13.56 -2.82 5.52
C LEU A 15 -12.56 -1.95 4.75
N LEU A 16 -12.10 -2.44 3.59
CA LEU A 16 -11.31 -1.66 2.65
C LEU A 16 -12.26 -1.11 1.60
N ARG A 17 -12.45 0.20 1.58
CA ARG A 17 -13.35 0.90 0.66
C ARG A 17 -12.67 2.12 0.04
N ARG A 18 -13.25 2.69 -0.98
CA ARG A 18 -12.75 3.95 -1.54
C ARG A 18 -12.68 5.03 -0.46
N LEU A 19 -11.58 5.81 -0.48
CA LEU A 19 -11.48 7.02 0.33
C LEU A 19 -12.41 8.09 -0.25
N MET A 20 -13.14 8.75 0.62
CA MET A 20 -14.08 9.82 0.26
C MET A 20 -13.58 11.16 0.79
N PRO A 21 -13.90 12.30 0.17
CA PRO A 21 -13.59 13.61 0.73
C PRO A 21 -14.07 13.82 2.15
N SER A 22 -15.19 13.19 2.54
CA SER A 22 -15.73 13.20 3.90
C SER A 22 -14.87 12.47 4.93
N ASP A 23 -13.87 11.68 4.51
CA ASP A 23 -12.94 11.00 5.40
C ASP A 23 -11.78 11.93 5.87
N ALA A 24 -11.67 13.12 5.31
CA ALA A 24 -10.58 14.06 5.60
C ALA A 24 -10.38 14.34 7.11
N PRO A 25 -11.42 14.56 7.93
CA PRO A 25 -11.24 14.75 9.37
C PRO A 25 -10.58 13.56 10.06
N MET A 26 -11.02 12.32 9.74
CA MET A 26 -10.44 11.10 10.32
C MET A 26 -9.04 10.84 9.77
N MET A 27 -8.81 11.04 8.48
CA MET A 27 -7.48 10.91 7.87
C MET A 27 -6.49 11.86 8.52
N TYR A 28 -6.84 13.13 8.61
CA TYR A 28 -5.98 14.15 9.21
C TYR A 28 -5.66 13.82 10.67
N ALA A 29 -6.69 13.55 11.48
CA ALA A 29 -6.52 13.29 12.90
C ALA A 29 -5.78 11.98 13.21
N ASN A 30 -5.99 10.93 12.43
CA ASN A 30 -5.49 9.60 12.76
C ASN A 30 -4.08 9.31 12.25
N TRP A 31 -3.68 9.90 11.10
CA TRP A 31 -2.34 9.61 10.55
C TRP A 31 -1.70 10.70 9.69
N ALA A 32 -2.49 11.53 8.97
CA ALA A 32 -1.90 12.40 7.95
C ALA A 32 -1.11 13.57 8.54
N ASN A 33 -1.43 14.05 9.75
CA ASN A 33 -0.71 15.08 10.45
C ASN A 33 0.39 14.54 11.40
N ASP A 34 0.57 13.22 11.47
CA ASP A 34 1.46 12.60 12.44
C ASP A 34 2.87 12.37 11.85
N PRO A 35 3.92 13.09 12.33
CA PRO A 35 5.28 12.94 11.83
C PRO A 35 5.87 11.55 12.10
N GLU A 36 5.43 10.83 13.15
CA GLU A 36 5.90 9.47 13.41
C GLU A 36 5.33 8.45 12.42
N VAL A 37 4.12 8.70 11.90
CA VAL A 37 3.55 7.88 10.83
C VAL A 37 4.21 8.19 9.49
N THR A 38 4.39 9.47 9.18
CA THR A 38 4.85 9.90 7.86
C THR A 38 6.38 9.83 7.69
N ARG A 39 7.14 9.62 8.77
CA ARG A 39 8.63 9.59 8.71
C ARG A 39 9.22 8.62 7.69
N TRP A 40 8.51 7.52 7.40
CA TRP A 40 8.94 6.49 6.45
C TRP A 40 8.20 6.54 5.11
N LEU A 41 7.29 7.51 4.95
CA LEU A 41 6.53 7.70 3.73
C LEU A 41 7.25 8.67 2.78
N ARG A 42 6.81 8.70 1.52
CA ARG A 42 7.39 9.61 0.52
C ARG A 42 6.97 11.08 0.73
N TRP A 43 5.90 11.32 1.48
CA TRP A 43 5.32 12.63 1.76
C TRP A 43 5.49 13.04 3.23
N THR A 44 5.40 14.33 3.49
CA THR A 44 5.51 14.96 4.82
C THR A 44 4.14 15.10 5.48
N PRO A 45 4.05 15.26 6.82
CA PRO A 45 2.77 15.49 7.46
C PRO A 45 1.98 16.63 6.81
N HIS A 46 0.68 16.43 6.65
CA HIS A 46 -0.21 17.47 6.17
C HIS A 46 -0.24 18.63 7.17
N LYS A 47 -0.15 19.87 6.67
CA LYS A 47 -0.11 21.07 7.50
C LYS A 47 -1.46 21.37 8.16
N ASP A 48 -2.56 21.03 7.47
CA ASP A 48 -3.92 21.27 7.92
C ASP A 48 -4.92 20.27 7.28
N MET A 49 -6.16 20.33 7.74
CA MET A 49 -7.23 19.49 7.22
C MET A 49 -7.62 19.84 5.78
N ALA A 50 -7.43 21.09 5.36
CA ALA A 50 -7.75 21.52 4.00
C ALA A 50 -6.86 20.79 2.96
N GLU A 51 -5.56 20.66 3.25
CA GLU A 51 -4.64 19.88 2.42
C GLU A 51 -5.10 18.42 2.28
N THR A 52 -5.53 17.81 3.40
CA THR A 52 -6.10 16.45 3.36
C THR A 52 -7.37 16.38 2.52
N GLN A 53 -8.26 17.37 2.65
CA GLN A 53 -9.51 17.44 1.89
C GLN A 53 -9.26 17.61 0.38
N GLU A 54 -8.30 18.43 0.00
CA GLU A 54 -7.90 18.63 -1.40
C GLU A 54 -7.34 17.33 -2.00
N LEU A 55 -6.46 16.65 -1.26
CA LEU A 55 -5.90 15.36 -1.68
C LEU A 55 -7.00 14.31 -1.91
N LEU A 56 -7.92 14.14 -0.95
CA LEU A 56 -9.00 13.17 -1.09
C LEU A 56 -9.97 13.52 -2.23
N SER A 57 -10.19 14.82 -2.47
CA SER A 57 -10.99 15.27 -3.60
C SER A 57 -10.33 14.94 -4.94
N ALA A 58 -9.01 15.09 -5.03
CA ALA A 58 -8.24 14.69 -6.22
C ALA A 58 -8.28 13.16 -6.42
N TRP A 59 -8.10 12.37 -5.37
CA TRP A 59 -8.16 10.90 -5.46
C TRP A 59 -9.56 10.39 -5.85
N ALA A 60 -10.62 11.06 -5.39
CA ALA A 60 -11.99 10.69 -5.76
C ALA A 60 -12.24 10.73 -7.28
N LEU A 61 -11.56 11.63 -8.01
CA LEU A 61 -11.65 11.75 -9.46
C LEU A 61 -10.93 10.62 -10.21
N LEU A 62 -10.03 9.87 -9.54
CA LEU A 62 -9.26 8.80 -10.15
C LEU A 62 -9.95 7.43 -10.10
N TYR A 63 -10.94 7.24 -9.23
CA TYR A 63 -11.62 5.94 -9.07
C TYR A 63 -12.36 5.40 -10.30
N PRO A 64 -12.75 6.19 -11.31
CA PRO A 64 -13.23 5.65 -12.57
C PRO A 64 -12.17 4.90 -13.39
N ASN A 65 -10.87 5.12 -13.11
CA ASN A 65 -9.79 4.42 -13.79
C ASN A 65 -9.61 3.01 -13.20
N GLU A 66 -9.66 2.01 -14.07
CA GLU A 66 -9.55 0.61 -13.66
C GLU A 66 -8.15 0.22 -13.15
N ASP A 67 -7.12 1.01 -13.45
CA ASP A 67 -5.74 0.86 -12.97
C ASP A 67 -5.44 1.68 -11.71
N TYR A 68 -6.45 2.33 -11.11
CA TYR A 68 -6.31 3.09 -9.87
C TYR A 68 -6.75 2.27 -8.65
N TYR A 69 -5.83 2.07 -7.72
CA TYR A 69 -6.00 1.19 -6.55
C TYR A 69 -5.65 1.91 -5.26
N GLN A 70 -6.65 2.42 -4.56
CA GLN A 70 -6.50 3.16 -3.31
C GLN A 70 -7.67 2.91 -2.37
N TRP A 71 -7.41 2.44 -1.16
CA TRP A 71 -8.43 2.14 -0.16
C TRP A 71 -8.20 2.87 1.15
N ALA A 72 -9.30 3.28 1.80
CA ALA A 72 -9.37 3.50 3.23
C ALA A 72 -9.32 2.16 3.95
N ILE A 73 -8.67 2.12 5.10
CA ILE A 73 -8.77 1.01 6.05
C ILE A 73 -9.72 1.45 7.16
N VAL A 74 -10.88 0.80 7.23
CA VAL A 74 -11.95 1.11 8.19
C VAL A 74 -12.07 -0.01 9.22
N GLU A 75 -12.09 0.33 10.51
CA GLU A 75 -12.38 -0.61 11.58
C GLU A 75 -13.89 -0.85 11.66
N LYS A 76 -14.34 -2.08 11.39
CA LYS A 76 -15.79 -2.40 11.32
C LYS A 76 -16.51 -2.16 12.64
N ALA A 77 -15.85 -2.39 13.78
CA ALA A 77 -16.45 -2.26 15.10
C ALA A 77 -16.78 -0.80 15.47
N THR A 78 -16.03 0.16 14.96
CA THR A 78 -16.15 1.57 15.35
C THR A 78 -16.53 2.50 14.19
N GLY A 79 -16.37 2.04 12.93
CA GLY A 79 -16.49 2.87 11.74
C GLY A 79 -15.33 3.84 11.54
N GLN A 80 -14.26 3.75 12.36
CA GLN A 80 -13.10 4.63 12.25
C GLN A 80 -12.28 4.33 10.99
N VAL A 81 -12.03 5.37 10.19
CA VAL A 81 -11.02 5.34 9.13
C VAL A 81 -9.68 5.64 9.79
N PHE A 82 -8.78 4.67 9.78
CA PHE A 82 -7.53 4.77 10.55
C PHE A 82 -6.26 4.56 9.74
N GLY A 83 -6.38 4.36 8.45
CA GLY A 83 -5.25 4.18 7.57
C GLY A 83 -5.66 4.13 6.10
N SER A 84 -4.68 3.98 5.26
CA SER A 84 -4.87 3.75 3.83
C SER A 84 -3.93 2.66 3.32
N ILE A 85 -4.36 1.99 2.25
CA ILE A 85 -3.59 0.99 1.53
C ILE A 85 -3.85 1.15 0.03
N SER A 86 -2.81 1.00 -0.78
CA SER A 86 -2.86 1.19 -2.22
C SER A 86 -2.05 0.13 -2.95
N ILE A 87 -2.25 0.00 -4.26
CA ILE A 87 -1.27 -0.59 -5.17
C ILE A 87 -1.04 0.44 -6.28
N TYR A 88 0.19 0.80 -6.53
CA TYR A 88 0.56 1.78 -7.55
C TYR A 88 1.64 1.22 -8.47
N ASN A 89 1.65 1.69 -9.72
CA ASN A 89 2.69 1.36 -10.68
C ASN A 89 3.86 2.32 -10.52
N SER A 90 4.91 1.89 -9.83
CA SER A 90 6.09 2.73 -9.60
C SER A 90 6.92 2.97 -10.86
N LEU A 91 6.73 2.18 -11.92
CA LEU A 91 7.38 2.42 -13.21
C LEU A 91 6.95 3.74 -13.86
N LEU A 92 5.73 4.22 -13.54
CA LEU A 92 5.21 5.50 -14.05
C LEU A 92 5.74 6.72 -13.28
N GLY A 93 6.40 6.51 -12.13
CA GLY A 93 7.03 7.58 -11.35
C GLY A 93 8.38 8.02 -11.94
N GLU A 94 8.94 9.09 -11.33
CA GLU A 94 10.27 9.57 -11.69
C GLU A 94 11.32 8.47 -11.47
N PRO A 95 12.26 8.25 -12.41
CA PRO A 95 13.26 7.18 -12.31
C PRO A 95 14.03 7.17 -10.99
N ALA A 96 14.39 8.34 -10.46
CA ALA A 96 15.10 8.46 -9.19
C ALA A 96 14.26 8.07 -7.95
N GLN A 97 12.95 7.89 -8.11
CA GLN A 97 12.02 7.57 -7.01
C GLN A 97 11.61 6.10 -6.97
N ARG A 98 12.06 5.29 -7.93
CA ARG A 98 11.72 3.87 -8.02
C ARG A 98 12.91 2.97 -7.73
N ASN A 99 12.65 1.77 -7.25
CA ASN A 99 13.64 0.72 -7.12
C ASN A 99 13.84 0.01 -8.47
N GLU A 100 15.04 -0.50 -8.70
CA GLU A 100 15.32 -1.41 -9.81
C GLU A 100 14.93 -2.84 -9.42
N TRP A 101 14.46 -3.62 -10.39
CA TRP A 101 14.02 -5.00 -10.18
C TRP A 101 14.69 -5.92 -11.18
N PRO A 102 16.01 -6.22 -10.99
CA PRO A 102 16.76 -7.09 -11.90
C PRO A 102 16.16 -8.51 -11.92
N GLY A 103 15.95 -9.02 -13.13
CA GLY A 103 15.42 -10.37 -13.33
C GLY A 103 13.88 -10.47 -13.36
N PHE A 104 13.16 -9.38 -13.13
CA PHE A 104 11.70 -9.34 -13.27
C PHE A 104 11.27 -8.78 -14.62
N ASP A 105 10.17 -9.29 -15.16
CA ASP A 105 9.53 -8.71 -16.34
C ASP A 105 8.76 -7.45 -15.96
N LEU A 106 9.20 -6.31 -16.49
CA LEU A 106 8.63 -5.00 -16.23
C LEU A 106 7.65 -4.54 -17.32
N SER A 107 7.33 -5.39 -18.29
CA SER A 107 6.47 -5.03 -19.44
C SER A 107 5.06 -4.59 -19.03
N GLU A 108 4.56 -5.06 -17.90
CA GLU A 108 3.25 -4.71 -17.35
C GLU A 108 3.32 -3.69 -16.20
N GLY A 109 4.51 -3.16 -15.92
CA GLY A 109 4.77 -2.22 -14.82
C GLY A 109 5.38 -2.86 -13.59
N ILE A 110 5.67 -2.02 -12.58
CA ILE A 110 6.13 -2.42 -11.25
C ILE A 110 5.02 -2.06 -10.27
N TRP A 111 4.22 -3.04 -9.88
CA TRP A 111 3.06 -2.83 -9.00
C TRP A 111 3.45 -3.05 -7.55
N GLU A 112 3.33 -1.97 -6.74
CA GLU A 112 3.78 -1.96 -5.35
C GLU A 112 2.63 -1.62 -4.40
N PRO A 113 2.30 -2.48 -3.42
CA PRO A 113 1.46 -2.07 -2.31
C PRO A 113 2.17 -1.04 -1.43
N GLY A 114 1.43 0.02 -1.10
CA GLY A 114 1.81 1.01 -0.11
C GLY A 114 0.75 1.10 0.98
N TYR A 115 1.17 1.25 2.24
CA TYR A 115 0.24 1.34 3.37
C TYR A 115 0.76 2.22 4.49
N CYS A 116 -0.16 2.86 5.17
CA CYS A 116 0.08 3.54 6.44
C CYS A 116 -1.16 3.46 7.33
N ILE A 117 -0.94 3.38 8.63
CA ILE A 117 -2.01 3.38 9.63
C ILE A 117 -1.65 4.28 10.80
N GLY A 118 -2.66 4.82 11.46
CA GLY A 118 -2.52 5.61 12.68
C GLY A 118 -1.86 4.83 13.81
N ARG A 119 -1.07 5.52 14.64
CA ARG A 119 -0.31 4.92 15.76
C ARG A 119 -1.18 4.12 16.73
N ALA A 120 -2.40 4.56 16.98
CA ALA A 120 -3.33 3.87 17.86
C ALA A 120 -3.68 2.43 17.42
N TRP A 121 -3.42 2.09 16.15
CA TRP A 121 -3.67 0.76 15.57
C TRP A 121 -2.39 -0.06 15.33
N TRP A 122 -1.21 0.47 15.66
CA TRP A 122 0.04 -0.27 15.55
C TRP A 122 0.06 -1.50 16.46
N GLY A 123 0.74 -2.55 16.00
CA GLY A 123 0.90 -3.79 16.78
C GLY A 123 -0.34 -4.68 16.89
N LYS A 124 -1.49 -4.26 16.35
CA LYS A 124 -2.77 -5.00 16.44
C LYS A 124 -3.01 -5.97 15.27
N GLY A 125 -2.07 -6.08 14.33
CA GLY A 125 -2.18 -6.96 13.15
C GLY A 125 -3.07 -6.44 12.03
N CYS A 126 -3.65 -5.25 12.16
CA CYS A 126 -4.57 -4.67 11.15
C CYS A 126 -3.92 -4.50 9.79
N THR A 127 -2.66 -4.00 9.75
CA THR A 127 -1.94 -3.82 8.47
C THR A 127 -1.68 -5.16 7.77
N THR A 128 -1.34 -6.21 8.52
CA THR A 128 -1.15 -7.55 7.95
C THR A 128 -2.46 -8.11 7.39
N GLU A 129 -3.57 -7.92 8.11
CA GLU A 129 -4.89 -8.34 7.65
C GLU A 129 -5.30 -7.61 6.36
N ALA A 130 -5.10 -6.29 6.32
CA ALA A 130 -5.38 -5.48 5.14
C ALA A 130 -4.50 -5.88 3.94
N LEU A 131 -3.20 -6.08 4.16
CA LEU A 131 -2.27 -6.45 3.08
C LEU A 131 -2.56 -7.85 2.55
N ASN A 132 -2.88 -8.83 3.41
CA ASN A 132 -3.28 -10.17 2.97
C ASN A 132 -4.53 -10.12 2.07
N ALA A 133 -5.55 -9.37 2.49
CA ALA A 133 -6.77 -9.20 1.71
C ALA A 133 -6.52 -8.49 0.37
N LEU A 134 -5.62 -7.51 0.37
CA LEU A 134 -5.22 -6.79 -0.84
C LEU A 134 -4.46 -7.69 -1.83
N VAL A 135 -3.52 -8.50 -1.34
CA VAL A 135 -2.75 -9.47 -2.15
C VAL A 135 -3.68 -10.51 -2.76
N GLU A 136 -4.63 -11.03 -1.97
CA GLU A 136 -5.66 -11.96 -2.45
C GLU A 136 -6.53 -11.31 -3.54
N TYR A 137 -7.01 -10.08 -3.28
CA TYR A 137 -7.76 -9.30 -4.26
C TYR A 137 -6.99 -9.14 -5.57
N TRP A 138 -5.71 -8.74 -5.47
CA TRP A 138 -4.85 -8.52 -6.63
C TRP A 138 -4.72 -9.75 -7.51
N PHE A 139 -4.26 -10.86 -6.96
CA PHE A 139 -4.04 -12.08 -7.74
C PHE A 139 -5.33 -12.77 -8.22
N LYS A 140 -6.46 -12.53 -7.57
CA LYS A 140 -7.78 -13.03 -8.06
C LYS A 140 -8.36 -12.20 -9.20
N ASN A 141 -8.13 -10.89 -9.20
CA ASN A 141 -8.84 -9.97 -10.09
C ASN A 141 -7.97 -9.40 -11.22
N THR A 142 -6.66 -9.61 -11.18
CA THR A 142 -5.72 -9.23 -12.25
C THR A 142 -5.04 -10.48 -12.82
N ASP A 143 -4.28 -10.30 -13.89
CA ASP A 143 -3.39 -11.32 -14.46
C ASP A 143 -1.90 -10.99 -14.22
N SER A 144 -1.62 -10.07 -13.30
CA SER A 144 -0.26 -9.72 -12.88
C SER A 144 0.54 -10.95 -12.43
N ASN A 145 1.78 -11.05 -12.87
CA ASN A 145 2.66 -12.17 -12.52
C ASN A 145 3.36 -12.00 -11.17
N TRP A 146 3.44 -10.77 -10.65
CA TRP A 146 4.12 -10.49 -9.40
C TRP A 146 3.73 -9.13 -8.81
N LEU A 147 4.05 -8.95 -7.53
CA LEU A 147 4.02 -7.70 -6.80
C LEU A 147 5.40 -7.40 -6.24
N ALA A 148 5.82 -6.15 -6.31
CA ALA A 148 6.96 -5.60 -5.61
C ALA A 148 6.52 -5.02 -4.26
N CYS A 149 7.42 -4.90 -3.30
CA CYS A 149 7.21 -4.12 -2.09
C CYS A 149 8.55 -3.70 -1.48
N SER A 150 8.61 -2.57 -0.81
CA SER A 150 9.82 -2.13 -0.13
C SER A 150 9.53 -1.43 1.20
N HIS A 151 10.49 -1.50 2.12
CA HIS A 151 10.43 -0.75 3.37
C HIS A 151 11.78 -0.14 3.73
N ALA A 152 11.77 1.01 4.40
CA ALA A 152 12.98 1.59 4.96
C ALA A 152 13.68 0.59 5.89
N VAL A 153 15.01 0.46 5.79
CA VAL A 153 15.81 -0.46 6.65
C VAL A 153 15.50 -0.23 8.13
N GLU A 154 15.32 1.04 8.52
CA GLU A 154 15.00 1.43 9.90
C GLU A 154 13.53 1.19 10.30
N ASN A 155 12.68 0.68 9.39
CA ASN A 155 11.29 0.32 9.67
C ASN A 155 11.06 -1.21 9.58
N PRO A 156 11.66 -2.02 10.45
CA PRO A 156 11.52 -3.48 10.41
C PRO A 156 10.08 -3.96 10.66
N ALA A 157 9.23 -3.12 11.24
CA ALA A 157 7.82 -3.45 11.46
C ALA A 157 7.08 -3.61 10.11
N SER A 158 7.35 -2.74 9.13
CA SER A 158 6.80 -2.87 7.78
C SER A 158 7.29 -4.15 7.09
N GLY A 159 8.59 -4.47 7.20
CA GLY A 159 9.13 -5.73 6.66
C GLY A 159 8.45 -6.98 7.23
N LYS A 160 8.16 -6.99 8.55
CA LYS A 160 7.40 -8.10 9.16
C LYS A 160 5.99 -8.24 8.60
N VAL A 161 5.34 -7.13 8.27
CA VAL A 161 4.01 -7.15 7.61
C VAL A 161 4.12 -7.79 6.22
N MET A 162 5.10 -7.37 5.42
CA MET A 162 5.35 -7.93 4.07
C MET A 162 5.62 -9.43 4.12
N MET A 163 6.54 -9.88 4.98
CA MET A 163 6.86 -11.30 5.13
C MET A 163 5.65 -12.13 5.55
N LYS A 164 4.79 -11.61 6.43
CA LYS A 164 3.53 -12.29 6.83
C LYS A 164 2.51 -12.36 5.71
N ALA A 165 2.59 -11.48 4.73
CA ALA A 165 1.76 -11.49 3.53
C ALA A 165 2.37 -12.34 2.38
N GLY A 166 3.47 -13.07 2.66
CA GLY A 166 4.10 -13.98 1.71
C GLY A 166 5.18 -13.34 0.84
N PHE A 167 5.50 -12.06 1.03
CA PHE A 167 6.60 -11.44 0.27
C PHE A 167 7.95 -12.01 0.71
N VAL A 168 8.80 -12.30 -0.27
CA VAL A 168 10.15 -12.84 -0.09
C VAL A 168 11.17 -11.74 -0.35
N TYR A 169 12.19 -11.67 0.53
CA TYR A 169 13.30 -10.73 0.35
C TYR A 169 14.01 -10.95 -0.99
N ASP A 170 14.33 -9.87 -1.67
CA ASP A 170 15.02 -9.88 -2.96
C ASP A 170 16.39 -9.16 -2.86
N HIS A 171 16.40 -7.84 -2.65
CA HIS A 171 17.64 -7.04 -2.62
C HIS A 171 17.52 -5.78 -1.75
N GLU A 172 18.61 -5.06 -1.63
CA GLU A 172 18.65 -3.71 -1.03
C GLU A 172 18.69 -2.64 -2.11
N ALA A 173 18.01 -1.52 -1.87
CA ALA A 173 17.96 -0.38 -2.77
C ALA A 173 17.85 0.94 -1.99
N VAL A 174 17.66 2.03 -2.70
CA VAL A 174 17.42 3.36 -2.12
C VAL A 174 16.25 3.98 -2.85
N TYR A 175 15.18 4.31 -2.14
CA TYR A 175 14.14 5.16 -2.69
C TYR A 175 14.29 6.61 -2.22
N HIS A 176 13.70 7.53 -2.94
CA HIS A 176 13.73 8.95 -2.56
C HIS A 176 12.34 9.43 -2.16
N ARG A 177 12.28 10.24 -1.11
CA ARG A 177 11.10 11.03 -0.75
C ARG A 177 10.87 12.12 -1.78
N PHE A 178 9.69 12.73 -1.78
CA PHE A 178 9.37 13.85 -2.67
C PHE A 178 10.24 15.10 -2.40
N ASP A 179 10.80 15.21 -1.20
CA ASP A 179 11.76 16.25 -0.85
C ASP A 179 13.22 15.93 -1.28
N GLY A 180 13.45 14.77 -1.93
CA GLY A 180 14.76 14.31 -2.39
C GLY A 180 15.56 13.54 -1.34
N THR A 181 15.06 13.37 -0.12
CA THR A 181 15.76 12.60 0.93
C THR A 181 15.89 11.13 0.51
N ALA A 182 17.12 10.62 0.49
CA ALA A 182 17.41 9.22 0.17
C ALA A 182 17.15 8.31 1.39
N ILE A 183 16.40 7.24 1.19
CA ILE A 183 16.04 6.26 2.22
C ILE A 183 16.54 4.88 1.81
N PRO A 184 17.53 4.31 2.50
CA PRO A 184 17.93 2.91 2.30
C PRO A 184 16.75 1.98 2.60
N CYS A 185 16.50 1.02 1.71
CA CYS A 185 15.36 0.12 1.83
C CYS A 185 15.72 -1.32 1.50
N LYS A 186 14.88 -2.23 1.98
CA LYS A 186 14.85 -3.65 1.61
C LYS A 186 13.68 -3.89 0.69
N CYS A 187 13.95 -4.56 -0.43
CA CYS A 187 12.99 -4.89 -1.47
C CYS A 187 12.56 -6.34 -1.35
N TYR A 188 11.29 -6.58 -1.57
CA TYR A 188 10.63 -7.88 -1.47
C TYR A 188 9.75 -8.07 -2.70
N ALA A 189 9.64 -9.30 -3.17
CA ALA A 189 8.75 -9.68 -4.26
C ALA A 189 7.81 -10.79 -3.83
N LEU A 190 6.63 -10.84 -4.44
CA LEU A 190 5.68 -11.94 -4.34
C LEU A 190 5.23 -12.31 -5.74
N THR A 191 5.67 -13.47 -6.26
CA THR A 191 5.23 -13.97 -7.55
C THR A 191 3.89 -14.68 -7.43
N ARG A 192 3.10 -14.66 -8.52
CA ARG A 192 1.84 -15.40 -8.61
C ARG A 192 2.03 -16.90 -8.33
N GLU A 193 3.04 -17.50 -8.93
CA GLU A 193 3.35 -18.92 -8.74
C GLU A 193 3.56 -19.26 -7.26
N TYR A 194 4.36 -18.44 -6.56
CA TYR A 194 4.60 -18.66 -5.13
C TYR A 194 3.34 -18.39 -4.30
N TYR A 195 2.58 -17.34 -4.59
CA TYR A 195 1.30 -17.06 -3.95
C TYR A 195 0.34 -18.25 -4.09
N GLU A 196 0.17 -18.76 -5.29
CA GLU A 196 -0.69 -19.93 -5.57
C GLU A 196 -0.22 -21.17 -4.82
N SER A 197 1.09 -21.38 -4.69
CA SER A 197 1.65 -22.49 -3.92
C SER A 197 1.33 -22.43 -2.42
N LEU A 198 1.21 -21.23 -1.85
CA LEU A 198 0.87 -21.03 -0.44
C LEU A 198 -0.61 -21.32 -0.12
N TYR A 199 -1.50 -21.07 -1.10
CA TYR A 199 -2.96 -21.11 -0.90
C TYR A 199 -3.67 -22.21 -1.70
N SER A 200 -2.95 -22.98 -2.53
CA SER A 200 -3.48 -24.17 -3.18
C SER A 200 -3.17 -25.39 -2.31
N PRO A 201 -4.14 -25.92 -1.54
CA PRO A 201 -3.94 -27.18 -0.86
C PRO A 201 -3.90 -28.29 -1.92
N ASN A 202 -2.73 -28.91 -2.07
CA ASN A 202 -2.51 -30.21 -2.75
C ASN A 202 -3.27 -30.43 -4.08
N LYS A 203 -2.57 -30.28 -5.19
CA LYS A 203 -2.80 -31.15 -6.33
C LYS A 203 -2.04 -32.45 -6.14
#